data_51943be9832e38b9c5a0188bd4ded485
#
_entry.id   51943be9832e38b9c5a0188bd4ded485
#
_cell.length_a   1.000
_cell.length_b   1.000
_cell.length_c   1.000
_cell.angle_alpha   90.00
_cell.angle_beta   90.00
_cell.angle_gamma   90.00
#
_symmetry.space_group_name_H-M   'P 1'
#
loop_
_entity.id
_entity.type
_entity.pdbx_description
1 polymer ?
#
loop_
_entity_poly.entity_id
_entity_poly.type
_entity_poly.pdbx_seq_one_letter_code
_entity_poly.pdbx_strand_id
1 'polypeptide(L)'
;MIASDTPLLLDTVTFIFWHADSPRLSPVARQLLLDAPQRPVYVSAASAFEIATKVRLGKLTVPAAMLNDFAYVVEADGFRLLDVDAASAIRAGQLAGAHRDPFDRLIAAQALSIEALVVTNDGAFPALGVAVVW
;
A
#
# COMPACT_ATOMS: atom_id res chain seq x y z
N MET A 1 -20.02 6.58 2.47
CA MET A 1 -19.97 5.09 2.49
C MET A 1 -19.15 4.58 1.32
N ILE A 2 -18.27 3.63 1.56
CA ILE A 2 -17.43 3.04 0.53
C ILE A 2 -18.15 1.84 -0.08
N ALA A 3 -18.28 1.79 -1.41
CA ALA A 3 -18.89 0.66 -2.09
C ALA A 3 -18.12 -0.64 -1.77
N SER A 4 -18.86 -1.76 -1.66
CA SER A 4 -18.29 -3.03 -1.21
C SER A 4 -17.27 -3.64 -2.18
N ASP A 5 -17.29 -3.22 -3.45
CA ASP A 5 -16.40 -3.68 -4.51
C ASP A 5 -15.28 -2.67 -4.82
N THR A 6 -15.22 -1.54 -4.13
CA THR A 6 -14.16 -0.55 -4.33
C THR A 6 -12.82 -1.17 -3.95
N PRO A 7 -11.84 -1.22 -4.86
CA PRO A 7 -10.53 -1.76 -4.52
C PRO A 7 -9.79 -0.85 -3.54
N LEU A 8 -8.98 -1.46 -2.69
CA LEU A 8 -8.11 -0.76 -1.75
C LEU A 8 -6.65 -1.02 -2.13
N LEU A 9 -5.81 -0.03 -1.97
CA LEU A 9 -4.37 -0.17 -2.10
C LEU A 9 -3.72 0.34 -0.82
N LEU A 10 -2.95 -0.51 -0.16
CA LEU A 10 -2.30 -0.16 1.09
C LEU A 10 -1.03 0.65 0.83
N ASP A 11 -0.80 1.70 1.60
CA ASP A 11 0.56 2.21 1.66
C ASP A 11 1.43 1.23 2.47
N THR A 12 2.74 1.42 2.41
CA THR A 12 3.69 0.48 3.00
C THR A 12 3.49 0.35 4.51
N VAL A 13 3.28 1.48 5.20
CA VAL A 13 3.10 1.49 6.67
C VAL A 13 1.83 0.77 7.07
N THR A 14 0.74 0.96 6.33
CA THR A 14 -0.53 0.28 6.60
C THR A 14 -0.37 -1.24 6.49
N PHE A 15 0.33 -1.73 5.46
CA PHE A 15 0.60 -3.16 5.32
C PHE A 15 1.41 -3.70 6.48
N ILE A 16 2.45 -2.97 6.91
CA ILE A 16 3.27 -3.35 8.06
C ILE A 16 2.41 -3.42 9.32
N PHE A 17 1.55 -2.44 9.56
CA PHE A 17 0.66 -2.43 10.73
C PHE A 17 -0.30 -3.62 10.71
N TRP A 18 -0.89 -3.91 9.56
CA TRP A 18 -1.78 -5.06 9.42
C TRP A 18 -1.06 -6.36 9.73
N HIS A 19 0.09 -6.59 9.10
CA HIS A 19 0.85 -7.82 9.26
C HIS A 19 1.33 -8.03 10.70
N ALA A 20 1.69 -6.96 11.38
CA ALA A 20 2.14 -6.99 12.79
C ALA A 20 0.98 -6.95 13.80
N ASP A 21 -0.27 -6.89 13.33
CA ASP A 21 -1.44 -6.68 14.18
C ASP A 21 -1.26 -5.49 15.12
N SER A 22 -0.77 -4.39 14.58
CA SER A 22 -0.43 -3.19 15.35
C SER A 22 -1.68 -2.44 15.80
N PRO A 23 -1.72 -1.96 17.06
CA PRO A 23 -2.81 -1.08 17.53
C PRO A 23 -2.80 0.30 16.85
N ARG A 24 -1.76 0.63 16.09
CA ARG A 24 -1.67 1.87 15.33
C ARG A 24 -2.54 1.85 14.06
N LEU A 25 -2.94 0.66 13.60
CA LEU A 25 -3.92 0.55 12.52
C LEU A 25 -5.29 1.00 13.06
N SER A 26 -5.94 1.93 12.36
CA SER A 26 -7.23 2.45 12.83
C SER A 26 -8.32 1.36 12.81
N PRO A 27 -9.35 1.48 13.66
CA PRO A 27 -10.48 0.54 13.62
C PRO A 27 -11.18 0.51 12.25
N VAL A 28 -11.30 1.66 11.58
CA VAL A 28 -11.92 1.76 10.25
C VAL A 28 -11.09 1.00 9.22
N ALA A 29 -9.78 1.24 9.17
CA ALA A 29 -8.89 0.54 8.25
C ALA A 29 -8.91 -0.97 8.52
N ARG A 30 -8.80 -1.37 9.78
CA ARG A 30 -8.84 -2.80 10.15
C ARG A 30 -10.11 -3.47 9.66
N GLN A 31 -11.27 -2.83 9.85
CA GLN A 31 -12.54 -3.39 9.44
C GLN A 31 -12.62 -3.55 7.91
N LEU A 32 -12.13 -2.57 7.15
CA LEU A 32 -12.10 -2.66 5.70
C LEU A 32 -11.21 -3.80 5.21
N LEU A 33 -10.06 -4.01 5.84
CA LEU A 33 -9.12 -5.05 5.43
C LEU A 33 -9.61 -6.45 5.77
N LEU A 34 -10.47 -6.60 6.78
CA LEU A 34 -11.10 -7.88 7.11
C LEU A 34 -12.05 -8.36 6.00
N ASP A 35 -12.49 -7.50 5.09
CA ASP A 35 -13.34 -7.89 3.97
C ASP A 35 -12.58 -8.65 2.88
N ALA A 36 -11.24 -8.68 2.90
CA ALA A 36 -10.46 -9.44 1.94
C ALA A 36 -10.66 -10.95 2.15
N PRO A 37 -10.66 -11.76 1.08
CA PRO A 37 -10.43 -11.38 -0.31
C PRO A 37 -11.68 -10.96 -1.09
N GLN A 38 -12.86 -10.91 -0.47
CA GLN A 38 -14.11 -10.52 -1.15
C GLN A 38 -14.03 -9.10 -1.68
N ARG A 39 -13.45 -8.18 -0.89
CA ARG A 39 -13.03 -6.86 -1.38
C ARG A 39 -11.62 -6.97 -1.93
N PRO A 40 -11.33 -6.50 -3.16
CA PRO A 40 -9.96 -6.49 -3.66
C PRO A 40 -9.09 -5.54 -2.84
N VAL A 41 -8.08 -6.09 -2.18
CA VAL A 41 -7.08 -5.34 -1.41
C VAL A 41 -5.71 -5.63 -1.99
N TYR A 42 -5.01 -4.58 -2.38
CA TYR A 42 -3.73 -4.68 -3.07
C TYR A 42 -2.58 -4.17 -2.20
N VAL A 43 -1.42 -4.79 -2.36
CA VAL A 43 -0.14 -4.33 -1.84
C VAL A 43 0.81 -4.17 -3.03
N SER A 44 1.46 -3.02 -3.12
CA SER A 44 2.36 -2.72 -4.24
C SER A 44 3.70 -3.43 -4.10
N ALA A 45 4.27 -3.86 -5.23
CA ALA A 45 5.65 -4.30 -5.29
C ALA A 45 6.63 -3.19 -4.86
N ALA A 46 6.26 -1.92 -5.00
CA ALA A 46 7.03 -0.80 -4.46
C ALA A 46 7.22 -0.90 -2.95
N SER A 47 6.22 -1.42 -2.23
CA SER A 47 6.33 -1.66 -0.78
C SER A 47 7.39 -2.71 -0.44
N ALA A 48 7.57 -3.72 -1.29
CA ALA A 48 8.63 -4.71 -1.09
C ALA A 48 10.01 -4.05 -1.12
N PHE A 49 10.24 -3.16 -2.09
CA PHE A 49 11.49 -2.41 -2.20
C PHE A 49 11.71 -1.51 -0.98
N GLU A 50 10.69 -0.79 -0.57
CA GLU A 50 10.76 0.14 0.56
C GLU A 50 11.08 -0.62 1.86
N ILE A 51 10.38 -1.72 2.12
CA ILE A 51 10.59 -2.57 3.30
C ILE A 51 12.02 -3.10 3.32
N ALA A 52 12.47 -3.70 2.22
CA ALA A 52 13.83 -4.26 2.13
C ALA A 52 14.89 -3.18 2.36
N THR A 53 14.68 -1.98 1.81
CA THR A 53 15.58 -0.84 1.99
C THR A 53 15.66 -0.42 3.46
N LYS A 54 14.52 -0.28 4.12
CA LYS A 54 14.46 0.13 5.53
C LYS A 54 15.05 -0.93 6.45
N VAL A 55 14.87 -2.21 6.15
CA VAL A 55 15.52 -3.30 6.90
C VAL A 55 17.03 -3.21 6.75
N ARG A 56 17.53 -3.04 5.53
CA ARG A 56 18.98 -2.90 5.26
C ARG A 56 19.57 -1.71 6.01
N LEU A 57 18.84 -0.61 6.13
CA LEU A 57 19.29 0.60 6.82
C LEU A 57 19.13 0.52 8.35
N GLY A 58 18.63 -0.58 8.88
CA GLY A 58 18.40 -0.75 10.32
C GLY A 58 17.20 0.05 10.87
N LYS A 59 16.31 0.52 10.00
CA LYS A 59 15.14 1.34 10.39
C LYS A 59 13.88 0.54 10.61
N LEU A 60 13.87 -0.73 10.24
CA LEU A 60 12.69 -1.58 10.30
C LEU A 60 13.10 -3.02 10.58
N THR A 61 12.33 -3.71 11.41
CA THR A 61 12.45 -5.15 11.63
C THR A 61 11.16 -5.82 11.18
N VAL A 62 11.29 -6.85 10.36
CA VAL A 62 10.17 -7.65 9.86
C VAL A 62 10.50 -9.14 9.95
N PRO A 63 9.49 -10.04 9.94
CA PRO A 63 9.75 -11.47 9.82
C PRO A 63 10.53 -11.79 8.54
N ALA A 64 11.42 -12.78 8.60
CA ALA A 64 12.25 -13.16 7.46
C ALA A 64 11.43 -13.52 6.21
N ALA A 65 10.26 -14.13 6.37
CA ALA A 65 9.38 -14.49 5.26
C ALA A 65 8.97 -13.29 4.42
N MET A 66 8.84 -12.12 5.02
CA MET A 66 8.48 -10.89 4.29
C MET A 66 9.55 -10.51 3.26
N LEU A 67 10.82 -10.81 3.53
CA LEU A 67 11.91 -10.55 2.59
C LEU A 67 12.16 -11.73 1.65
N ASN A 68 11.92 -12.95 2.10
CA ASN A 68 12.25 -14.15 1.34
C ASN A 68 11.14 -14.55 0.35
N ASP A 69 9.87 -14.24 0.68
CA ASP A 69 8.73 -14.58 -0.16
C ASP A 69 7.60 -13.58 0.07
N PHE A 70 7.80 -12.37 -0.39
CA PHE A 70 6.86 -11.27 -0.19
C PHE A 70 5.49 -11.57 -0.82
N ALA A 71 5.48 -12.15 -2.01
CA ALA A 71 4.23 -12.48 -2.71
C ALA A 71 3.39 -13.47 -1.89
N TYR A 72 4.03 -14.49 -1.31
CA TYR A 72 3.34 -15.44 -0.46
C TYR A 72 2.74 -14.77 0.78
N VAL A 73 3.50 -13.89 1.43
CA VAL A 73 3.01 -13.17 2.63
C VAL A 73 1.78 -12.31 2.30
N VAL A 74 1.82 -11.60 1.19
CA VAL A 74 0.68 -10.78 0.72
C VAL A 74 -0.55 -11.64 0.47
N GLU A 75 -0.37 -12.75 -0.27
CA GLU A 75 -1.47 -13.64 -0.64
C GLU A 75 -2.04 -14.39 0.56
N ALA A 76 -1.20 -14.78 1.52
CA ALA A 76 -1.63 -15.43 2.75
C ALA A 76 -2.55 -14.54 3.59
N ASP A 77 -2.39 -13.22 3.50
CA ASP A 77 -3.27 -12.26 4.17
C ASP A 77 -4.59 -12.03 3.41
N GLY A 78 -4.79 -12.70 2.27
CA GLY A 78 -5.96 -12.49 1.41
C GLY A 78 -5.84 -11.29 0.49
N PHE A 79 -4.66 -10.70 0.39
CA PHE A 79 -4.39 -9.53 -0.45
C PHE A 79 -3.81 -9.95 -1.80
N ARG A 80 -3.70 -8.99 -2.71
CA ARG A 80 -3.15 -9.20 -4.05
C ARG A 80 -1.91 -8.35 -4.24
N LEU A 81 -0.84 -8.96 -4.74
CA LEU A 81 0.36 -8.20 -5.09
C LEU A 81 0.14 -7.45 -6.41
N LEU A 82 0.45 -6.17 -6.42
CA LEU A 82 0.33 -5.31 -7.59
C LEU A 82 1.72 -4.91 -8.08
N ASP A 83 2.11 -5.46 -9.23
CA ASP A 83 3.40 -5.14 -9.84
C ASP A 83 3.42 -3.70 -10.35
N VAL A 84 4.59 -3.08 -10.30
CA VAL A 84 4.81 -1.74 -10.85
C VAL A 84 5.17 -1.89 -12.33
N ASP A 85 4.25 -1.51 -13.22
CA ASP A 85 4.52 -1.50 -14.64
C ASP A 85 5.13 -0.17 -15.10
N ALA A 86 5.59 -0.13 -16.37
CA ALA A 86 6.23 1.06 -16.92
C ALA A 86 5.28 2.26 -16.96
N ALA A 87 4.01 2.04 -17.31
CA ALA A 87 3.02 3.11 -17.37
C ALA A 87 2.79 3.75 -16.01
N SER A 88 2.66 2.93 -14.96
CA SER A 88 2.51 3.43 -13.58
C SER A 88 3.76 4.18 -13.11
N ALA A 89 4.94 3.68 -13.45
CA ALA A 89 6.20 4.34 -13.08
C ALA A 89 6.31 5.71 -13.74
N ILE A 90 5.98 5.83 -15.02
CA ILE A 90 5.97 7.11 -15.74
C ILE A 90 4.95 8.06 -15.12
N ARG A 91 3.74 7.58 -14.89
CA ARG A 91 2.68 8.39 -14.27
C ARG A 91 3.10 8.90 -12.90
N ALA A 92 3.73 8.06 -12.10
CA ALA A 92 4.23 8.46 -10.77
C ALA A 92 5.20 9.63 -10.86
N GLY A 93 6.12 9.59 -11.83
CA GLY A 93 7.07 10.67 -12.07
C GLY A 93 6.40 11.97 -12.53
N GLN A 94 5.26 11.87 -13.23
CA GLN A 94 4.54 13.00 -13.79
C GLN A 94 3.47 13.60 -12.87
N LEU A 95 3.11 12.94 -11.77
CA LEU A 95 2.09 13.44 -10.85
C LEU A 95 2.46 14.84 -10.36
N ALA A 96 1.48 15.75 -10.37
CA ALA A 96 1.64 17.08 -9.82
C ALA A 96 1.89 17.02 -8.31
N GLY A 97 2.45 18.09 -7.75
CA GLY A 97 2.72 18.20 -6.33
C GLY A 97 4.20 18.07 -5.99
N ALA A 98 4.56 18.58 -4.82
CA ALA A 98 5.93 18.68 -4.36
C ALA A 98 6.40 17.44 -3.57
N HIS A 99 5.55 16.46 -3.35
CA HIS A 99 5.88 15.26 -2.58
C HIS A 99 6.94 14.46 -3.33
N ARG A 100 8.07 14.19 -2.67
CA ARG A 100 9.27 13.63 -3.31
C ARG A 100 9.46 12.14 -3.04
N ASP A 101 8.73 11.55 -2.11
CA ASP A 101 8.89 10.14 -1.79
C ASP A 101 8.50 9.29 -3.00
N PRO A 102 9.45 8.56 -3.62
CA PRO A 102 9.17 7.80 -4.82
C PRO A 102 8.23 6.63 -4.58
N PHE A 103 8.23 6.07 -3.40
CA PHE A 103 7.34 4.95 -3.06
C PHE A 103 5.90 5.42 -2.99
N ASP A 104 5.65 6.54 -2.31
CA ASP A 104 4.30 7.12 -2.21
C ASP A 104 3.79 7.55 -3.58
N ARG A 105 4.65 8.11 -4.42
CA ARG A 105 4.28 8.49 -5.79
C ARG A 105 3.90 7.29 -6.64
N LEU A 106 4.63 6.19 -6.53
CA LEU A 106 4.31 4.94 -7.24
C LEU A 106 2.97 4.36 -6.77
N ILE A 107 2.76 4.31 -5.46
CA ILE A 107 1.49 3.83 -4.89
C ILE A 107 0.33 4.70 -5.34
N ALA A 108 0.48 6.03 -5.32
CA ALA A 108 -0.55 6.95 -5.78
C ALA A 108 -0.90 6.72 -7.26
N ALA A 109 0.10 6.58 -8.12
CA ALA A 109 -0.10 6.32 -9.54
C ALA A 109 -0.83 4.99 -9.78
N GLN A 110 -0.46 3.96 -9.04
CA GLN A 110 -1.14 2.67 -9.11
C GLN A 110 -2.59 2.76 -8.66
N ALA A 111 -2.86 3.47 -7.56
CA ALA A 111 -4.23 3.67 -7.08
C ALA A 111 -5.11 4.37 -8.12
N LEU A 112 -4.57 5.40 -8.78
CA LEU A 112 -5.29 6.08 -9.85
C LEU A 112 -5.58 5.14 -11.03
N SER A 113 -4.64 4.25 -11.37
CA SER A 113 -4.79 3.33 -12.50
C SER A 113 -5.86 2.27 -12.28
N ILE A 114 -6.04 1.81 -11.05
CA ILE A 114 -7.05 0.79 -10.71
C ILE A 114 -8.27 1.37 -10.01
N GLU A 115 -8.38 2.69 -9.92
CA GLU A 115 -9.47 3.39 -9.25
C GLU A 115 -9.66 2.94 -7.80
N ALA A 116 -8.55 2.75 -7.08
CA ALA A 116 -8.55 2.31 -5.69
C ALA A 116 -8.50 3.50 -4.72
N LEU A 117 -9.03 3.26 -3.52
CA LEU A 117 -8.74 4.10 -2.36
C LEU A 117 -7.39 3.68 -1.77
N VAL A 118 -6.57 4.64 -1.38
CA VAL A 118 -5.35 4.36 -0.63
C VAL A 118 -5.69 4.30 0.86
N VAL A 119 -5.37 3.19 1.50
CA VAL A 119 -5.52 3.05 2.95
C VAL A 119 -4.23 3.59 3.59
N THR A 120 -4.31 4.76 4.15
CA THR A 120 -3.14 5.49 4.67
C THR A 120 -3.53 6.52 5.72
N ASN A 121 -2.65 6.73 6.67
CA ASN A 121 -2.69 7.85 7.62
C ASN A 121 -1.78 9.01 7.20
N ASP A 122 -1.15 8.93 6.04
CA ASP A 122 -0.23 9.95 5.58
C ASP A 122 -1.00 11.02 4.78
N GLY A 123 -1.01 12.25 5.31
CA GLY A 123 -1.68 13.40 4.68
C GLY A 123 -1.07 13.85 3.36
N ALA A 124 0.09 13.33 2.95
CA ALA A 124 0.72 13.67 1.68
C ALA A 124 0.00 13.05 0.47
N PHE A 125 -0.73 11.95 0.64
CA PHE A 125 -1.40 11.26 -0.46
C PHE A 125 -2.49 12.09 -1.14
N PRO A 126 -3.39 12.80 -0.42
CA PRO A 126 -4.38 13.64 -1.09
C PRO A 126 -3.78 14.67 -2.05
N ALA A 127 -2.59 15.21 -1.73
CA ALA A 127 -1.90 16.15 -2.58
C ALA A 127 -1.43 15.54 -3.91
N LEU A 128 -1.36 14.19 -3.98
CA LEU A 128 -1.04 13.45 -5.21
C LEU A 128 -2.29 13.12 -6.04
N GLY A 129 -3.47 13.58 -5.62
CA GLY A 129 -4.71 13.44 -6.38
C GLY A 129 -5.46 12.13 -6.13
N VAL A 130 -5.12 11.39 -5.10
CA VAL A 130 -5.79 10.13 -4.76
C VAL A 130 -6.76 10.30 -3.60
N ALA A 131 -7.83 9.51 -3.60
CA ALA A 131 -8.74 9.41 -2.47
C ALA A 131 -8.14 8.46 -1.42
N VAL A 132 -8.33 8.78 -0.17
CA VAL A 132 -7.75 8.04 0.96
C VAL A 132 -8.83 7.63 1.96
N VAL A 133 -8.51 6.64 2.77
CA VAL A 133 -9.31 6.22 3.92
C VAL A 133 -8.38 5.76 5.04
N TRP A 134 -8.83 6.07 6.27
CA TRP A 134 -8.11 5.64 7.47
C TRP A 134 -9.05 5.44 8.66
#